data_89ebb6d2f0de95b0520a9008d41a3a4a
#
_entry.id   89ebb6d2f0de95b0520a9008d41a3a4a
#
_cell.length_a   1.000
_cell.length_b   1.000
_cell.length_c   1.000
_cell.angle_alpha   90.00
_cell.angle_beta   90.00
_cell.angle_gamma   90.00
#
_symmetry.space_group_name_H-M   'P 1'
#
loop_
_entity.id
_entity.type
_entity.pdbx_description
1 polymer ?
#
loop_
_entity_poly.entity_id
_entity_poly.type
_entity_poly.pdbx_seq_one_letter_code
_entity_poly.pdbx_strand_id
1 'polypeptide(L)'
;MRVLASLLVGLTLTTPIHAQEGMEVGLELVLLADASGSIDDMELSFQRQGYASAITDPEVLQAIRGSLYGNVAVTYVEWATNTAVVVPWTVIDDGASAQAFADALAGPPRQAYGSNAIGGALLDAKRLIEGNDISAPRAVIDFSGDSIRNSSGPSIEAARAEVLAAGIVINALPILRAEDGRRAGANLEEEYANRIIGGPGAFMVTAEGRDSFARTVRRKLVLEISGRTPINGQGRVAAIAVE
;
A
#
# COMPACT_ATOMS: atom_id res chain seq x y z
N MET A 1 -5.08 -79.92 -10.41
CA MET A 1 -5.13 -78.77 -9.53
C MET A 1 -4.84 -77.49 -10.34
N ARG A 2 -5.89 -76.75 -10.63
CA ARG A 2 -5.77 -75.45 -11.34
C ARG A 2 -5.85 -74.32 -10.31
N VAL A 3 -4.76 -73.54 -10.18
CA VAL A 3 -4.70 -72.34 -9.27
C VAL A 3 -5.16 -71.19 -10.13
N LEU A 4 -6.30 -70.59 -9.75
CA LEU A 4 -6.73 -69.26 -10.28
C LEU A 4 -6.00 -68.18 -9.50
N ALA A 5 -5.22 -67.36 -10.22
CA ALA A 5 -4.65 -66.11 -9.67
C ALA A 5 -5.64 -64.97 -9.95
N SER A 6 -6.24 -64.41 -8.89
CA SER A 6 -7.09 -63.22 -8.98
C SER A 6 -6.20 -61.97 -8.99
N LEU A 7 -6.28 -61.20 -10.08
CA LEU A 7 -5.61 -59.92 -10.23
C LEU A 7 -6.50 -58.81 -9.63
N LEU A 8 -6.10 -58.21 -8.49
CA LEU A 8 -6.76 -57.07 -7.91
C LEU A 8 -6.25 -55.79 -8.60
N VAL A 9 -7.07 -55.16 -9.42
CA VAL A 9 -6.77 -53.86 -10.01
C VAL A 9 -7.20 -52.76 -8.99
N GLY A 10 -6.23 -52.14 -8.35
CA GLY A 10 -6.46 -51.01 -7.43
C GLY A 10 -6.77 -49.75 -8.25
N LEU A 11 -8.01 -49.28 -8.17
CA LEU A 11 -8.45 -47.99 -8.73
C LEU A 11 -8.01 -46.85 -7.79
N THR A 12 -6.93 -46.15 -8.14
CA THR A 12 -6.52 -44.94 -7.42
C THR A 12 -7.41 -43.78 -7.84
N LEU A 13 -8.33 -43.39 -6.95
CA LEU A 13 -9.11 -42.14 -7.07
C LEU A 13 -8.18 -40.96 -6.83
N THR A 14 -7.71 -40.30 -7.88
CA THR A 14 -7.08 -38.99 -7.78
C THR A 14 -8.18 -37.96 -7.58
N THR A 15 -8.35 -37.50 -6.34
CA THR A 15 -9.17 -36.29 -6.06
C THR A 15 -8.48 -35.10 -6.69
N PRO A 16 -9.16 -34.28 -7.53
CA PRO A 16 -8.60 -33.04 -8.00
C PRO A 16 -8.38 -32.13 -6.78
N ILE A 17 -7.14 -31.71 -6.57
CA ILE A 17 -6.84 -30.59 -5.65
C ILE A 17 -7.46 -29.37 -6.33
N HIS A 18 -8.62 -28.93 -5.83
CA HIS A 18 -9.11 -27.59 -6.14
C HIS A 18 -8.11 -26.65 -5.48
N ALA A 19 -7.22 -26.05 -6.26
CA ALA A 19 -6.56 -24.84 -5.83
C ALA A 19 -7.69 -23.86 -5.51
N GLN A 20 -7.72 -23.35 -4.28
CA GLN A 20 -8.62 -22.29 -3.89
C GLN A 20 -8.26 -21.11 -4.77
N GLU A 21 -9.11 -20.78 -5.75
CA GLU A 21 -8.90 -19.61 -6.59
C GLU A 21 -9.01 -18.41 -5.65
N GLY A 22 -7.86 -17.77 -5.38
CA GLY A 22 -7.81 -16.53 -4.62
C GLY A 22 -8.66 -15.45 -5.32
N MET A 23 -9.15 -14.50 -4.57
CA MET A 23 -9.92 -13.38 -5.11
C MET A 23 -9.05 -12.57 -6.08
N GLU A 24 -9.44 -12.50 -7.36
CA GLU A 24 -8.71 -11.73 -8.36
C GLU A 24 -9.07 -10.25 -8.29
N VAL A 25 -8.05 -9.39 -8.20
CA VAL A 25 -8.19 -7.93 -8.20
C VAL A 25 -7.17 -7.28 -9.14
N GLY A 26 -7.48 -6.08 -9.64
CA GLY A 26 -6.59 -5.33 -10.53
C GLY A 26 -5.33 -4.79 -9.84
N LEU A 27 -5.39 -4.61 -8.53
CA LEU A 27 -4.31 -4.08 -7.69
C LEU A 27 -4.52 -4.48 -6.24
N GLU A 28 -3.45 -4.94 -5.56
CA GLU A 28 -3.34 -4.93 -4.11
C GLU A 28 -2.63 -3.66 -3.66
N LEU A 29 -3.25 -2.90 -2.75
CA LEU A 29 -2.73 -1.62 -2.27
C LEU A 29 -2.72 -1.56 -0.74
N VAL A 30 -1.53 -1.46 -0.17
CA VAL A 30 -1.35 -1.14 1.26
C VAL A 30 -1.17 0.36 1.40
N LEU A 31 -2.11 1.04 2.04
CA LEU A 31 -1.98 2.43 2.47
C LEU A 31 -1.26 2.43 3.82
N LEU A 32 0.04 2.69 3.82
CA LEU A 32 0.91 2.61 4.98
C LEU A 32 1.18 4.00 5.55
N ALA A 33 0.34 4.42 6.51
CA ALA A 33 0.25 5.79 7.01
C ALA A 33 1.03 6.00 8.31
N ASP A 34 1.77 7.10 8.37
CA ASP A 34 2.53 7.50 9.55
C ASP A 34 1.61 7.85 10.73
N ALA A 35 1.84 7.17 11.86
CA ALA A 35 1.23 7.45 13.15
C ALA A 35 2.30 7.56 14.26
N SER A 36 3.56 7.83 13.88
CA SER A 36 4.68 7.99 14.82
C SER A 36 4.49 9.22 15.74
N GLY A 37 5.34 9.34 16.72
CA GLY A 37 5.22 10.36 17.76
C GLY A 37 5.28 11.81 17.29
N SER A 38 5.67 12.09 16.04
CA SER A 38 5.57 13.41 15.40
C SER A 38 4.16 13.75 14.93
N ILE A 39 3.32 12.74 14.72
CA ILE A 39 1.92 12.88 14.25
C ILE A 39 1.00 12.98 15.47
N ASP A 40 0.35 14.10 15.68
CA ASP A 40 -0.65 14.24 16.73
C ASP A 40 -2.00 13.61 16.36
N ASP A 41 -2.95 13.51 17.31
CA ASP A 41 -4.24 12.86 17.05
C ASP A 41 -5.11 13.64 16.07
N MET A 42 -4.94 14.96 15.99
CA MET A 42 -5.64 15.79 15.01
C MET A 42 -5.08 15.55 13.60
N GLU A 43 -3.76 15.47 13.46
CA GLU A 43 -3.09 15.15 12.20
C GLU A 43 -3.45 13.76 11.72
N LEU A 44 -3.47 12.76 12.61
CA LEU A 44 -3.88 11.41 12.29
C LEU A 44 -5.35 11.34 11.80
N SER A 45 -6.25 12.01 12.54
CA SER A 45 -7.66 12.13 12.12
C SER A 45 -7.79 12.79 10.77
N PHE A 46 -7.00 13.82 10.52
CA PHE A 46 -6.97 14.54 9.25
C PHE A 46 -6.43 13.67 8.09
N GLN A 47 -5.38 12.89 8.32
CA GLN A 47 -4.88 11.92 7.34
C GLN A 47 -5.98 10.90 6.97
N ARG A 48 -6.62 10.28 7.96
CA ARG A 48 -7.72 9.32 7.74
C ARG A 48 -8.88 9.92 6.95
N GLN A 49 -9.30 11.15 7.28
CA GLN A 49 -10.33 11.88 6.53
C GLN A 49 -9.90 12.16 5.08
N GLY A 50 -8.63 12.46 4.87
CA GLY A 50 -8.07 12.67 3.54
C GLY A 50 -8.13 11.41 2.67
N TYR A 51 -7.76 10.25 3.22
CA TYR A 51 -7.89 8.96 2.55
C TYR A 51 -9.36 8.56 2.34
N ALA A 52 -10.23 8.75 3.33
CA ALA A 52 -11.66 8.48 3.22
C ALA A 52 -12.32 9.32 2.11
N SER A 53 -12.01 10.60 2.06
CA SER A 53 -12.51 11.51 1.00
C SER A 53 -11.96 11.13 -0.38
N ALA A 54 -10.71 10.71 -0.46
CA ALA A 54 -10.07 10.36 -1.72
C ALA A 54 -10.62 9.05 -2.30
N ILE A 55 -10.81 8.00 -1.48
CA ILE A 55 -11.26 6.69 -1.96
C ILE A 55 -12.70 6.72 -2.49
N THR A 56 -13.52 7.64 -1.98
CA THR A 56 -14.91 7.84 -2.43
C THR A 56 -15.04 8.83 -3.58
N ASP A 57 -13.95 9.47 -4.01
CA ASP A 57 -13.98 10.46 -5.09
C ASP A 57 -14.33 9.81 -6.45
N PRO A 58 -15.18 10.44 -7.27
CA PRO A 58 -15.57 9.91 -8.57
C PRO A 58 -14.41 9.58 -9.52
N GLU A 59 -13.29 10.33 -9.48
CA GLU A 59 -12.12 10.07 -10.31
C GLU A 59 -11.41 8.77 -9.86
N VAL A 60 -11.33 8.52 -8.54
CA VAL A 60 -10.77 7.28 -8.00
C VAL A 60 -11.66 6.10 -8.32
N LEU A 61 -12.97 6.22 -8.15
CA LEU A 61 -13.95 5.19 -8.54
C LEU A 61 -13.91 4.90 -10.05
N GLN A 62 -13.67 5.92 -10.87
CA GLN A 62 -13.48 5.71 -12.31
C GLN A 62 -12.18 4.95 -12.60
N ALA A 63 -11.09 5.25 -11.90
CA ALA A 63 -9.83 4.53 -12.04
C ALA A 63 -9.98 3.06 -11.62
N ILE A 64 -10.71 2.78 -10.52
CA ILE A 64 -11.01 1.42 -10.05
C ILE A 64 -11.78 0.64 -11.11
N ARG A 65 -12.87 1.19 -11.63
CA ARG A 65 -13.67 0.55 -12.71
C ARG A 65 -12.87 0.34 -13.99
N GLY A 66 -11.87 1.17 -14.25
CA GLY A 66 -10.96 1.06 -15.39
C GLY A 66 -9.77 0.11 -15.16
N SER A 67 -9.61 -0.46 -13.98
CA SER A 67 -8.57 -1.46 -13.69
C SER A 67 -8.87 -2.79 -14.38
N LEU A 68 -7.89 -3.71 -14.41
CA LEU A 68 -7.97 -4.97 -15.17
C LEU A 68 -9.24 -5.78 -14.86
N TYR A 69 -9.61 -5.85 -13.58
CA TYR A 69 -10.80 -6.61 -13.12
C TYR A 69 -11.95 -5.71 -12.65
N GLY A 70 -11.84 -4.38 -12.80
CA GLY A 70 -12.84 -3.43 -12.34
C GLY A 70 -12.92 -3.25 -10.82
N ASN A 71 -11.95 -3.80 -10.10
CA ASN A 71 -11.85 -3.75 -8.65
C ASN A 71 -10.40 -3.62 -8.17
N VAL A 72 -10.22 -3.26 -6.91
CA VAL A 72 -8.93 -3.22 -6.22
C VAL A 72 -9.10 -3.72 -4.79
N ALA A 73 -8.08 -4.35 -4.22
CA ALA A 73 -8.03 -4.65 -2.79
C ALA A 73 -7.18 -3.59 -2.08
N VAL A 74 -7.73 -2.99 -1.04
CA VAL A 74 -7.06 -1.94 -0.27
C VAL A 74 -7.09 -2.29 1.22
N THR A 75 -5.99 -2.05 1.91
CA THR A 75 -5.90 -2.07 3.38
C THR A 75 -5.28 -0.78 3.88
N TYR A 76 -5.71 -0.31 5.06
CA TYR A 76 -5.12 0.87 5.70
C TYR A 76 -4.40 0.46 6.98
N VAL A 77 -3.11 0.77 7.02
CA VAL A 77 -2.19 0.36 8.08
C VAL A 77 -1.51 1.60 8.66
N GLU A 78 -1.58 1.76 9.96
CA GLU A 78 -0.80 2.76 10.69
C GLU A 78 0.56 2.18 11.09
N TRP A 79 1.61 2.98 10.98
CA TRP A 79 2.95 2.59 11.39
C TRP A 79 3.60 3.61 12.34
N ALA A 80 4.35 3.07 13.29
CA ALA A 80 5.23 3.78 14.22
C ALA A 80 6.34 2.79 14.66
N THR A 81 6.56 2.57 15.97
CA THR A 81 7.40 1.45 16.44
C THR A 81 6.73 0.09 16.17
N ASN A 82 5.41 0.05 16.22
CA ASN A 82 4.57 -1.07 15.77
C ASN A 82 3.77 -0.68 14.54
N THR A 83 3.28 -1.67 13.82
CA THR A 83 2.26 -1.52 12.77
C THR A 83 0.92 -2.04 13.26
N ALA A 84 -0.16 -1.44 12.78
CA ALA A 84 -1.52 -1.85 13.11
C ALA A 84 -2.43 -1.73 11.88
N VAL A 85 -3.13 -2.81 11.56
CA VAL A 85 -4.17 -2.80 10.52
C VAL A 85 -5.41 -2.13 11.08
N VAL A 86 -5.70 -0.93 10.61
CA VAL A 86 -6.89 -0.14 11.00
C VAL A 86 -8.11 -0.55 10.20
N VAL A 87 -7.94 -0.72 8.86
CA VAL A 87 -8.96 -1.28 7.99
C VAL A 87 -8.38 -2.52 7.31
N PRO A 88 -8.96 -3.70 7.54
CA PRO A 88 -8.54 -4.94 6.89
C PRO A 88 -8.65 -4.85 5.36
N TRP A 89 -8.07 -5.82 4.66
CA TRP A 89 -8.23 -5.96 3.21
C TRP A 89 -9.70 -5.87 2.82
N THR A 90 -10.01 -4.90 1.99
CA THR A 90 -11.36 -4.61 1.51
C THR A 90 -11.31 -4.51 -0.01
N VAL A 91 -12.15 -5.27 -0.68
CA VAL A 91 -12.30 -5.14 -2.14
C VAL A 91 -13.23 -3.98 -2.42
N ILE A 92 -12.75 -3.07 -3.27
CA ILE A 92 -13.50 -1.89 -3.71
C ILE A 92 -13.75 -2.01 -5.20
N ASP A 93 -15.01 -2.08 -5.59
CA ASP A 93 -15.49 -2.22 -6.98
C ASP A 93 -16.56 -1.17 -7.33
N ASP A 94 -17.15 -0.55 -6.30
CA ASP A 94 -18.20 0.46 -6.47
C ASP A 94 -18.17 1.56 -5.38
N GLY A 95 -19.14 2.47 -5.43
CA GLY A 95 -19.26 3.55 -4.45
C GLY A 95 -19.69 3.07 -3.05
N ALA A 96 -20.40 1.95 -2.95
CA ALA A 96 -20.84 1.43 -1.67
C ALA A 96 -19.70 0.76 -0.91
N SER A 97 -18.89 -0.04 -1.58
CA SER A 97 -17.67 -0.65 -1.02
C SER A 97 -16.62 0.41 -0.66
N ALA A 98 -16.46 1.46 -1.48
CA ALA A 98 -15.60 2.60 -1.17
C ALA A 98 -16.09 3.37 0.07
N GLN A 99 -17.39 3.60 0.19
CA GLN A 99 -17.95 4.26 1.37
C GLN A 99 -17.79 3.41 2.64
N ALA A 100 -17.99 2.11 2.56
CA ALA A 100 -17.75 1.20 3.68
C ALA A 100 -16.29 1.25 4.17
N PHE A 101 -15.31 1.29 3.24
CA PHE A 101 -13.91 1.49 3.58
C PHE A 101 -13.66 2.85 4.25
N ALA A 102 -14.24 3.93 3.71
CA ALA A 102 -14.13 5.27 4.25
C ALA A 102 -14.71 5.38 5.67
N ASP A 103 -15.87 4.77 5.91
CA ASP A 103 -16.52 4.74 7.23
C ASP A 103 -15.67 3.97 8.26
N ALA A 104 -15.02 2.88 7.83
CA ALA A 104 -14.14 2.09 8.67
C ALA A 104 -12.87 2.86 9.10
N LEU A 105 -12.41 3.83 8.33
CA LEU A 105 -11.28 4.70 8.70
C LEU A 105 -11.61 5.65 9.87
N ALA A 106 -12.86 6.08 9.99
CA ALA A 106 -13.27 7.10 10.97
C ALA A 106 -13.42 6.56 12.41
N GLY A 107 -13.66 5.25 12.56
CA GLY A 107 -14.10 4.67 13.82
C GLY A 107 -13.01 4.35 14.85
N PRO A 108 -11.92 3.68 14.47
CA PRO A 108 -10.94 3.18 15.43
C PRO A 108 -10.09 4.31 16.05
N PRO A 109 -9.70 4.20 17.35
CA PRO A 109 -8.66 5.07 17.91
C PRO A 109 -7.31 4.78 17.23
N ARG A 110 -6.31 5.63 17.49
CA ARG A 110 -4.90 5.36 17.10
C ARG A 110 -4.49 3.97 17.62
N GLN A 111 -3.79 3.21 16.78
CA GLN A 111 -3.34 1.86 17.13
C GLN A 111 -1.82 1.67 17.01
N ALA A 112 -1.13 2.56 16.28
CA ALA A 112 0.33 2.56 16.20
C ALA A 112 0.92 3.70 17.03
N TYR A 113 1.97 3.40 17.78
CA TYR A 113 2.59 4.30 18.75
C TYR A 113 4.11 4.19 18.74
N GLY A 114 4.76 5.27 19.15
CA GLY A 114 6.20 5.31 19.40
C GLY A 114 6.98 6.02 18.32
N SER A 115 8.24 5.59 18.15
CA SER A 115 9.18 6.21 17.20
C SER A 115 9.04 5.61 15.80
N ASN A 116 9.70 6.22 14.85
CA ASN A 116 9.74 5.76 13.47
C ASN A 116 10.48 4.42 13.35
N ALA A 117 9.84 3.41 12.76
CA ALA A 117 10.40 2.11 12.39
C ALA A 117 10.07 1.79 10.93
N ILE A 118 10.55 2.62 10.02
CA ILE A 118 10.22 2.58 8.57
C ILE A 118 10.54 1.21 7.98
N GLY A 119 11.74 0.67 8.24
CA GLY A 119 12.12 -0.64 7.73
C GLY A 119 11.22 -1.77 8.24
N GLY A 120 10.80 -1.70 9.50
CA GLY A 120 9.81 -2.62 10.08
C GLY A 120 8.46 -2.51 9.38
N ALA A 121 7.97 -1.28 9.21
CA ALA A 121 6.69 -1.00 8.55
C ALA A 121 6.63 -1.52 7.11
N LEU A 122 7.70 -1.34 6.33
CA LEU A 122 7.80 -1.86 4.97
C LEU A 122 7.72 -3.40 4.93
N LEU A 123 8.41 -4.09 5.86
CA LEU A 123 8.36 -5.55 5.95
C LEU A 123 7.00 -6.06 6.45
N ASP A 124 6.34 -5.34 7.35
CA ASP A 124 4.99 -5.68 7.78
C ASP A 124 3.98 -5.55 6.62
N ALA A 125 4.07 -4.47 5.84
CA ALA A 125 3.24 -4.29 4.65
C ALA A 125 3.49 -5.41 3.61
N LYS A 126 4.75 -5.81 3.39
CA LYS A 126 5.09 -6.97 2.55
C LYS A 126 4.41 -8.25 3.05
N ARG A 127 4.48 -8.52 4.37
CA ARG A 127 3.82 -9.71 4.96
C ARG A 127 2.31 -9.70 4.79
N LEU A 128 1.66 -8.52 4.84
CA LEU A 128 0.22 -8.40 4.59
C LEU A 128 -0.16 -8.76 3.15
N ILE A 129 0.68 -8.41 2.18
CA ILE A 129 0.49 -8.77 0.77
C ILE A 129 0.73 -10.27 0.55
N GLU A 130 1.82 -10.81 1.07
CA GLU A 130 2.17 -12.22 0.88
C GLU A 130 1.30 -13.20 1.69
N GLY A 131 0.64 -12.72 2.74
CA GLY A 131 -0.12 -13.55 3.69
C GLY A 131 -1.63 -13.55 3.48
N ASN A 132 -2.14 -12.96 2.41
CA ASN A 132 -3.56 -12.96 2.08
C ASN A 132 -3.89 -13.95 0.94
N ASP A 133 -5.19 -14.21 0.71
CA ASP A 133 -5.70 -15.07 -0.36
C ASP A 133 -6.14 -14.25 -1.60
N ILE A 134 -5.52 -13.08 -1.82
CA ILE A 134 -5.81 -12.20 -2.95
C ILE A 134 -4.76 -12.44 -4.05
N SER A 135 -5.18 -12.36 -5.29
CA SER A 135 -4.32 -12.47 -6.47
C SER A 135 -4.44 -11.20 -7.30
N ALA A 136 -3.33 -10.51 -7.52
CA ALA A 136 -3.28 -9.30 -8.32
C ALA A 136 -2.06 -9.28 -9.25
N PRO A 137 -2.17 -8.71 -10.46
CA PRO A 137 -1.01 -8.52 -11.35
C PRO A 137 -0.04 -7.47 -10.82
N ARG A 138 -0.46 -6.67 -9.85
CA ARG A 138 0.35 -5.60 -9.23
C ARG A 138 0.05 -5.52 -7.74
N ALA A 139 1.14 -5.41 -6.95
CA ALA A 139 1.08 -5.12 -5.52
C ALA A 139 1.87 -3.84 -5.24
N VAL A 140 1.28 -2.92 -4.49
CA VAL A 140 1.85 -1.60 -4.20
C VAL A 140 1.75 -1.30 -2.70
N ILE A 141 2.84 -0.79 -2.15
CA ILE A 141 2.86 -0.14 -0.84
C ILE A 141 2.89 1.37 -1.08
N ASP A 142 1.85 2.07 -0.65
CA ASP A 142 1.79 3.54 -0.58
C ASP A 142 2.29 3.98 0.79
N PHE A 143 3.58 4.33 0.87
CA PHE A 143 4.21 4.76 2.10
C PHE A 143 4.05 6.28 2.32
N SER A 144 3.41 6.70 3.40
CA SER A 144 3.30 8.11 3.78
C SER A 144 3.98 8.41 5.11
N GLY A 145 4.62 9.59 5.20
CA GLY A 145 5.27 10.05 6.42
C GLY A 145 5.97 11.40 6.26
N ASP A 146 6.36 11.98 7.40
CA ASP A 146 7.01 13.29 7.50
C ASP A 146 8.52 13.24 7.77
N SER A 147 9.10 12.04 7.81
CA SER A 147 10.48 11.82 8.23
C SER A 147 11.12 10.65 7.50
N ILE A 148 12.46 10.66 7.45
CA ILE A 148 13.31 9.55 6.99
C ILE A 148 14.00 8.85 8.16
N ARG A 149 13.70 9.24 9.38
CA ARG A 149 14.28 8.62 10.56
C ARG A 149 13.81 7.17 10.68
N ASN A 150 14.76 6.28 10.99
CA ASN A 150 14.48 4.88 11.31
C ASN A 150 15.12 4.58 12.66
N SER A 151 14.35 4.68 13.73
CA SER A 151 14.86 4.62 15.10
C SER A 151 14.97 3.19 15.64
N SER A 152 14.31 2.23 15.00
CA SER A 152 14.31 0.83 15.40
C SER A 152 13.99 -0.10 14.24
N GLY A 153 14.26 -1.39 14.44
CA GLY A 153 14.02 -2.42 13.43
C GLY A 153 15.09 -2.49 12.32
N PRO A 154 14.82 -3.18 11.22
CA PRO A 154 15.71 -3.30 10.06
C PRO A 154 16.02 -1.95 9.43
N SER A 155 17.16 -1.84 8.73
CA SER A 155 17.44 -0.62 7.95
C SER A 155 16.43 -0.45 6.81
N ILE A 156 16.18 0.80 6.42
CA ILE A 156 15.26 1.12 5.31
C ILE A 156 15.74 0.42 4.04
N GLU A 157 17.02 0.48 3.77
CA GLU A 157 17.64 -0.07 2.56
C GLU A 157 17.48 -1.60 2.48
N ALA A 158 17.67 -2.31 3.60
CA ALA A 158 17.49 -3.76 3.66
C ALA A 158 16.01 -4.16 3.46
N ALA A 159 15.10 -3.46 4.16
CA ALA A 159 13.66 -3.70 4.03
C ALA A 159 13.15 -3.40 2.61
N ARG A 160 13.57 -2.26 2.04
CA ARG A 160 13.26 -1.89 0.66
C ARG A 160 13.72 -2.96 -0.32
N ALA A 161 14.98 -3.42 -0.20
CA ALA A 161 15.50 -4.45 -1.10
C ALA A 161 14.67 -5.75 -1.03
N GLU A 162 14.24 -6.15 0.16
CA GLU A 162 13.41 -7.33 0.36
C GLU A 162 11.99 -7.18 -0.23
N VAL A 163 11.36 -6.01 -0.07
CA VAL A 163 10.07 -5.68 -0.68
C VAL A 163 10.15 -5.72 -2.21
N LEU A 164 11.20 -5.09 -2.79
CA LEU A 164 11.39 -5.06 -4.23
C LEU A 164 11.71 -6.45 -4.82
N ALA A 165 12.45 -7.28 -4.09
CA ALA A 165 12.73 -8.66 -4.48
C ALA A 165 11.46 -9.53 -4.54
N ALA A 166 10.42 -9.18 -3.79
CA ALA A 166 9.09 -9.80 -3.86
C ALA A 166 8.23 -9.28 -5.03
N GLY A 167 8.75 -8.36 -5.86
CA GLY A 167 8.00 -7.76 -6.98
C GLY A 167 7.01 -6.68 -6.56
N ILE A 168 7.02 -6.25 -5.30
CA ILE A 168 6.13 -5.22 -4.76
C ILE A 168 6.73 -3.84 -5.04
N VAL A 169 5.91 -2.93 -5.57
CA VAL A 169 6.31 -1.54 -5.83
C VAL A 169 6.10 -0.70 -4.57
N ILE A 170 7.05 0.18 -4.26
CA ILE A 170 6.92 1.16 -3.18
C ILE A 170 6.76 2.54 -3.79
N ASN A 171 5.59 3.11 -3.66
CA ASN A 171 5.32 4.53 -3.91
C ASN A 171 5.36 5.31 -2.60
N ALA A 172 5.44 6.64 -2.66
CA ALA A 172 5.47 7.43 -1.44
C ALA A 172 4.65 8.72 -1.51
N LEU A 173 4.23 9.16 -0.32
CA LEU A 173 3.57 10.43 -0.05
C LEU A 173 4.36 11.17 1.06
N PRO A 174 5.46 11.86 0.72
CA PRO A 174 6.13 12.74 1.67
C PRO A 174 5.16 13.84 2.16
N ILE A 175 5.07 14.04 3.48
CA ILE A 175 4.21 15.05 4.11
C ILE A 175 5.11 16.16 4.58
N LEU A 176 5.03 17.33 3.92
CA LEU A 176 5.77 18.52 4.31
C LEU A 176 4.96 19.36 5.28
N ARG A 177 5.59 19.74 6.38
CA ARG A 177 5.01 20.69 7.33
C ARG A 177 5.40 22.12 6.97
N ALA A 178 4.48 23.05 7.14
CA ALA A 178 4.72 24.46 6.83
C ALA A 178 5.90 25.06 7.64
N GLU A 179 6.11 24.56 8.86
CA GLU A 179 7.18 24.98 9.75
C GLU A 179 8.58 24.45 9.35
N ASP A 180 8.67 23.38 8.58
CA ASP A 180 9.95 22.76 8.23
C ASP A 180 10.76 23.60 7.21
N GLY A 181 10.11 24.51 6.53
CA GLY A 181 10.70 25.36 5.50
C GLY A 181 11.09 24.62 4.22
N ARG A 182 11.37 25.40 3.16
CA ARG A 182 11.63 24.84 1.82
C ARG A 182 12.85 23.91 1.73
N ARG A 183 13.89 24.13 2.56
CA ARG A 183 15.11 23.31 2.53
C ARG A 183 14.89 21.92 3.13
N ALA A 184 14.16 21.83 4.23
CA ALA A 184 13.82 20.57 4.88
C ALA A 184 12.92 19.72 3.95
N GLY A 185 11.94 20.35 3.30
CA GLY A 185 11.09 19.69 2.32
C GLY A 185 11.85 19.11 1.13
N ALA A 186 12.79 19.86 0.55
CA ALA A 186 13.60 19.38 -0.56
C ALA A 186 14.48 18.19 -0.17
N ASN A 187 15.04 18.19 1.05
CA ASN A 187 15.79 17.05 1.57
C ASN A 187 14.91 15.82 1.78
N LEU A 188 13.69 15.99 2.28
CA LEU A 188 12.77 14.86 2.50
C LEU A 188 12.41 14.18 1.18
N GLU A 189 12.07 14.94 0.14
CA GLU A 189 11.77 14.39 -1.18
C GLU A 189 12.97 13.62 -1.78
N GLU A 190 14.18 14.18 -1.67
CA GLU A 190 15.40 13.52 -2.14
C GLU A 190 15.69 12.22 -1.38
N GLU A 191 15.55 12.22 -0.06
CA GLU A 191 15.72 11.03 0.77
C GLU A 191 14.67 9.96 0.46
N TYR A 192 13.41 10.34 0.23
CA TYR A 192 12.36 9.41 -0.18
C TYR A 192 12.64 8.81 -1.56
N ALA A 193 13.12 9.64 -2.51
CA ALA A 193 13.51 9.18 -3.83
C ALA A 193 14.64 8.15 -3.77
N ASN A 194 15.65 8.40 -2.94
CA ASN A 194 16.85 7.56 -2.87
C ASN A 194 16.67 6.31 -2.01
N ARG A 195 15.85 6.36 -0.94
CA ARG A 195 15.82 5.33 0.09
C ARG A 195 14.50 4.59 0.26
N ILE A 196 13.36 5.22 -0.12
CA ILE A 196 12.04 4.63 0.09
C ILE A 196 11.46 4.05 -1.20
N ILE A 197 11.19 4.90 -2.21
CA ILE A 197 10.50 4.45 -3.41
C ILE A 197 11.33 3.45 -4.22
N GLY A 198 10.64 2.54 -4.91
CA GLY A 198 11.32 1.55 -5.76
C GLY A 198 10.36 0.62 -6.48
N GLY A 199 10.92 -0.07 -7.46
CA GLY A 199 10.18 -0.96 -8.34
C GLY A 199 9.75 -0.28 -9.64
N PRO A 200 9.27 -1.05 -10.64
CA PRO A 200 8.90 -0.54 -11.95
C PRO A 200 7.79 0.51 -11.86
N GLY A 201 8.05 1.72 -12.38
CA GLY A 201 7.09 2.80 -12.38
C GLY A 201 6.84 3.45 -11.00
N ALA A 202 7.70 3.20 -10.01
CA ALA A 202 7.60 3.83 -8.70
C ALA A 202 7.65 5.35 -8.78
N PHE A 203 6.84 6.01 -7.97
CA PHE A 203 6.77 7.47 -7.92
C PHE A 203 6.41 7.96 -6.52
N MET A 204 6.55 9.26 -6.33
CA MET A 204 6.04 9.95 -5.14
C MET A 204 5.25 11.19 -5.55
N VAL A 205 4.31 11.58 -4.70
CA VAL A 205 3.58 12.85 -4.78
C VAL A 205 3.64 13.49 -3.41
N THR A 206 4.13 14.72 -3.34
CA THR A 206 4.33 15.42 -2.07
C THR A 206 3.07 16.13 -1.62
N ALA A 207 2.68 15.98 -0.36
CA ALA A 207 1.64 16.74 0.27
C ALA A 207 2.23 17.99 0.94
N GLU A 208 1.85 19.17 0.43
CA GLU A 208 2.27 20.45 1.00
C GLU A 208 1.17 21.00 1.94
N GLY A 209 1.28 20.67 3.24
CA GLY A 209 0.34 21.11 4.26
C GLY A 209 -1.05 20.46 4.18
N ARG A 210 -1.89 20.83 5.14
CA ARG A 210 -3.22 20.23 5.36
C ARG A 210 -4.19 20.47 4.20
N ASP A 211 -4.22 21.69 3.66
CA ASP A 211 -5.22 22.09 2.66
C ASP A 211 -5.10 21.34 1.33
N SER A 212 -3.91 20.80 1.02
CA SER A 212 -3.65 20.06 -0.21
C SER A 212 -3.75 18.53 -0.04
N PHE A 213 -3.73 18.02 1.20
CA PHE A 213 -3.54 16.60 1.49
C PHE A 213 -4.57 15.70 0.78
N ALA A 214 -5.87 15.91 1.00
CA ALA A 214 -6.93 15.09 0.39
C ALA A 214 -6.85 15.11 -1.16
N ARG A 215 -6.57 16.25 -1.75
CA ARG A 215 -6.39 16.40 -3.21
C ARG A 215 -5.15 15.64 -3.69
N THR A 216 -4.08 15.69 -2.92
CA THR A 216 -2.83 14.98 -3.22
C THR A 216 -3.03 13.47 -3.13
N VAL A 217 -3.67 12.97 -2.07
CA VAL A 217 -4.03 11.56 -1.91
C VAL A 217 -4.91 11.09 -3.07
N ARG A 218 -5.99 11.83 -3.39
CA ARG A 218 -6.86 11.51 -4.54
C ARG A 218 -6.06 11.34 -5.82
N ARG A 219 -5.22 12.32 -6.17
CA ARG A 219 -4.38 12.27 -7.37
C ARG A 219 -3.45 11.08 -7.36
N LYS A 220 -2.83 10.80 -6.22
CA LYS A 220 -1.91 9.68 -6.05
C LYS A 220 -2.63 8.34 -6.24
N LEU A 221 -3.81 8.15 -5.63
CA LEU A 221 -4.63 6.96 -5.81
C LEU A 221 -5.04 6.73 -7.27
N VAL A 222 -5.44 7.78 -7.99
CA VAL A 222 -5.75 7.69 -9.43
C VAL A 222 -4.55 7.16 -10.22
N LEU A 223 -3.34 7.66 -9.94
CA LEU A 223 -2.12 7.22 -10.61
C LEU A 223 -1.77 5.76 -10.28
N GLU A 224 -1.83 5.37 -9.01
CA GLU A 224 -1.54 4.01 -8.54
C GLU A 224 -2.49 2.99 -9.13
N ILE A 225 -3.78 3.26 -9.04
CA ILE A 225 -4.84 2.35 -9.52
C ILE A 225 -4.77 2.22 -11.05
N SER A 226 -4.61 3.32 -11.76
CA SER A 226 -4.51 3.30 -13.22
C SER A 226 -3.17 2.79 -13.76
N GLY A 227 -2.16 2.58 -12.90
CA GLY A 227 -0.81 2.19 -13.32
C GLY A 227 -0.07 3.27 -14.10
N ARG A 228 -0.48 4.53 -13.97
CA ARG A 228 0.17 5.67 -14.63
C ARG A 228 1.20 6.30 -13.72
N THR A 229 2.28 6.80 -14.31
CA THR A 229 3.25 7.63 -13.61
C THR A 229 2.95 9.11 -13.83
N PRO A 230 3.27 10.01 -12.88
CA PRO A 230 3.13 11.44 -13.07
C PRO A 230 3.91 11.91 -14.31
N ILE A 231 3.29 12.74 -15.16
CA ILE A 231 3.99 13.39 -16.26
C ILE A 231 4.88 14.49 -15.67
N ASN A 232 6.14 14.58 -16.15
CA ASN A 232 7.12 15.57 -15.72
C ASN A 232 6.50 16.98 -15.61
N GLY A 233 6.61 17.60 -14.42
CA GLY A 233 6.11 18.94 -14.11
C GLY A 233 4.95 19.01 -13.11
N GLN A 234 4.33 17.88 -12.75
CA GLN A 234 3.18 17.86 -11.82
C GLN A 234 3.38 16.94 -10.60
N GLY A 235 4.57 16.57 -10.31
CA GLY A 235 5.06 15.76 -9.19
C GLY A 235 6.48 15.38 -9.53
N ARG A 236 7.42 15.45 -8.58
CA ARG A 236 8.78 14.98 -8.86
C ARG A 236 8.74 13.46 -8.99
N VAL A 237 8.95 12.99 -10.21
CA VAL A 237 9.18 11.59 -10.50
C VAL A 237 10.66 11.35 -10.35
N ALA A 238 11.10 10.61 -9.35
CA ALA A 238 12.37 9.96 -9.40
C ALA A 238 12.17 8.65 -10.18
N ALA A 239 12.23 8.72 -11.51
CA ALA A 239 12.36 7.52 -12.31
C ALA A 239 13.77 6.97 -12.04
N ILE A 240 13.87 5.94 -11.21
CA ILE A 240 15.10 5.15 -11.11
C ILE A 240 15.14 4.31 -12.38
N ALA A 241 16.05 4.66 -13.30
CA ALA A 241 16.41 3.78 -14.40
C ALA A 241 16.90 2.45 -13.79
N VAL A 242 16.26 1.37 -14.15
CA VAL A 242 16.75 0.02 -13.87
C VAL A 242 17.88 -0.22 -14.86
N GLU A 243 19.14 -0.27 -14.36
CA GLU A 243 20.24 -0.90 -15.09
C GLU A 243 20.18 -2.41 -14.90
#